data_f7999616a121f6da5d722cd40e19770d
#
_entry.id   f7999616a121f6da5d722cd40e19770d
#
_cell.length_a   1.000
_cell.length_b   1.000
_cell.length_c   1.000
_cell.angle_alpha   90.00
_cell.angle_beta   90.00
_cell.angle_gamma   90.00
#
_symmetry.space_group_name_H-M   'P 1'
#
loop_
_entity.id
_entity.type
_entity.pdbx_description
1 polymer ?
#
loop_
_entity_poly.entity_id
_entity_poly.type
_entity_poly.pdbx_seq_one_letter_code
_entity_poly.pdbx_strand_id
1 'polypeptide(L)'
;MDNETPTPQPVLSNDNSSETAATAGAPKRILLVEDDNELASVYLTRLQAEGFDVRRVANGEDALAAALNYKPDLVVLDVMMPKVSGFDVLDILRNTPETADLKIIMLTALGQESDKQRADALGANDYLIKSQVVITDVIERIRYHLSQVD
;
A
#
# COMPACT_ATOMS: atom_id res chain seq x y z
N MET A 1 13.73 53.50 7.26
CA MET A 1 13.66 53.09 7.36
C MET A 1 13.32 52.07 7.25
N ASP A 2 13.15 51.76 7.21
CA ASP A 2 12.85 50.93 7.07
C ASP A 2 12.53 49.97 6.94
N ASN A 3 12.49 49.68 6.87
CA ASN A 3 12.19 48.91 6.74
C ASN A 3 11.87 47.95 6.76
N GLU A 4 11.97 47.70 6.76
CA GLU A 4 11.73 46.97 6.92
C GLU A 4 11.18 46.01 6.73
N THR A 5 10.84 45.78 6.77
CA THR A 5 10.20 45.06 6.70
C THR A 5 10.23 44.00 6.19
N PRO A 6 10.42 43.60 5.91
CA PRO A 6 10.27 42.63 5.30
C PRO A 6 10.15 41.44 5.72
N THR A 7 10.43 41.20 5.98
CA THR A 7 10.25 40.28 6.45
C THR A 7 9.47 39.30 6.21
N PRO A 8 8.83 39.37 6.11
CA PRO A 8 7.89 38.51 6.08
C PRO A 8 7.86 37.40 5.28
N GLN A 9 8.12 37.49 4.41
CA GLN A 9 8.05 36.68 3.42
C GLN A 9 8.42 35.32 3.55
N PRO A 10 9.38 35.02 4.09
CA PRO A 10 9.85 33.67 4.14
C PRO A 10 8.87 32.75 4.71
N VAL A 11 8.28 33.19 5.63
CA VAL A 11 7.31 32.41 6.29
C VAL A 11 6.28 31.92 5.35
N LEU A 12 5.96 32.72 4.43
CA LEU A 12 4.96 32.37 3.51
C LEU A 12 5.30 31.17 2.69
N SER A 13 6.51 31.06 2.31
CA SER A 13 6.94 29.93 1.54
C SER A 13 6.72 28.67 2.26
N ASN A 14 7.08 28.64 3.51
CA ASN A 14 6.88 27.46 4.28
C ASN A 14 5.43 27.10 4.40
N ASP A 15 4.63 28.09 4.54
CA ASP A 15 3.22 27.87 4.64
C ASP A 15 2.68 27.25 3.38
N ASN A 16 3.21 27.64 2.28
CA ASN A 16 2.78 27.09 1.02
C ASN A 16 3.00 25.60 0.95
N SER A 17 4.11 25.14 1.43
CA SER A 17 4.37 23.73 1.45
C SER A 17 3.34 23.01 2.28
N SER A 18 3.01 23.56 3.41
CA SER A 18 2.01 22.96 4.25
C SER A 18 0.66 22.96 3.58
N GLU A 19 0.35 24.04 2.92
CA GLU A 19 -0.91 24.13 2.23
C GLU A 19 -1.04 23.10 1.14
N THR A 20 0.02 22.86 0.42
CA THR A 20 0.02 21.86 -0.61
C THR A 20 -0.29 20.50 -0.03
N ALA A 21 0.33 20.16 1.06
CA ALA A 21 0.08 18.88 1.70
C ALA A 21 -1.37 18.79 2.15
N ALA A 22 -1.89 19.86 2.68
CA ALA A 22 -3.27 19.87 3.14
C ALA A 22 -4.24 19.70 2.00
N THR A 23 -3.99 20.38 0.89
CA THR A 23 -4.88 20.26 -0.27
C THR A 23 -4.83 18.88 -0.88
N ALA A 24 -3.71 18.23 -0.79
CA ALA A 24 -3.60 16.89 -1.31
C ALA A 24 -4.37 15.88 -0.47
N GLY A 25 -4.80 16.29 0.73
CA GLY A 25 -5.54 15.41 1.60
C GLY A 25 -4.64 14.54 2.44
N ALA A 26 -5.24 13.60 3.12
CA ALA A 26 -4.51 12.67 3.97
C ALA A 26 -3.66 11.74 3.13
N PRO A 27 -2.55 11.26 3.69
CA PRO A 27 -1.74 10.25 2.99
C PRO A 27 -2.57 9.02 2.68
N LYS A 28 -2.27 8.38 1.55
CA LYS A 28 -2.91 7.11 1.22
C LYS A 28 -2.44 6.05 2.19
N ARG A 29 -3.36 5.17 2.55
CA ARG A 29 -3.11 4.10 3.52
C ARG A 29 -2.81 2.80 2.81
N ILE A 30 -1.69 2.21 3.15
CA ILE A 30 -1.27 0.93 2.60
C ILE A 30 -1.27 -0.11 3.71
N LEU A 31 -1.94 -1.22 3.47
CA LEU A 31 -1.84 -2.37 4.37
C LEU A 31 -0.83 -3.33 3.78
N LEU A 32 0.24 -3.57 4.50
CA LEU A 32 1.31 -4.47 4.07
C LEU A 32 1.18 -5.77 4.84
N VAL A 33 0.91 -6.86 4.14
CA VAL A 33 0.74 -8.18 4.73
C VAL A 33 1.94 -9.03 4.35
N GLU A 34 2.85 -9.20 5.29
CA GLU A 34 4.12 -9.88 5.07
C GLU A 34 4.59 -10.51 6.37
N ASP A 35 4.82 -11.82 6.37
CA ASP A 35 5.22 -12.52 7.60
C ASP A 35 6.73 -12.45 7.87
N ASP A 36 7.56 -12.19 6.86
CA ASP A 36 8.99 -12.04 7.04
C ASP A 36 9.28 -10.66 7.63
N ASN A 37 9.78 -10.64 8.86
CA ASN A 37 9.99 -9.38 9.59
C ASN A 37 11.01 -8.47 8.92
N GLU A 38 12.09 -9.04 8.39
CA GLU A 38 13.13 -8.24 7.76
C GLU A 38 12.64 -7.60 6.48
N LEU A 39 11.98 -8.40 5.66
CA LEU A 39 11.44 -7.88 4.40
C LEU A 39 10.35 -6.85 4.67
N ALA A 40 9.47 -7.13 5.63
CA ALA A 40 8.42 -6.19 6.00
C ALA A 40 9.02 -4.85 6.44
N SER A 41 10.11 -4.90 7.20
CA SER A 41 10.76 -3.67 7.68
C SER A 41 11.31 -2.84 6.53
N VAL A 42 11.91 -3.49 5.53
CA VAL A 42 12.42 -2.79 4.35
C VAL A 42 11.29 -2.07 3.61
N TYR A 43 10.20 -2.79 3.35
CA TYR A 43 9.06 -2.20 2.63
C TYR A 43 8.38 -1.11 3.46
N LEU A 44 8.22 -1.35 4.76
CA LEU A 44 7.59 -0.37 5.65
C LEU A 44 8.36 0.94 5.64
N THR A 45 9.67 0.87 5.82
CA THR A 45 10.53 2.04 5.85
C THR A 45 10.46 2.82 4.54
N ARG A 46 10.55 2.10 3.42
CA ARG A 46 10.56 2.76 2.12
C ARG A 46 9.20 3.37 1.79
N LEU A 47 8.12 2.65 2.08
CA LEU A 47 6.79 3.17 1.80
C LEU A 47 6.49 4.40 2.65
N GLN A 48 6.90 4.40 3.90
CA GLN A 48 6.73 5.57 4.75
C GLN A 48 7.55 6.75 4.21
N ALA A 49 8.75 6.49 3.73
CA ALA A 49 9.59 7.55 3.14
C ALA A 49 8.95 8.13 1.87
N GLU A 50 8.13 7.35 1.18
CA GLU A 50 7.43 7.81 -0.02
C GLU A 50 6.15 8.57 0.31
N GLY A 51 5.84 8.72 1.58
CA GLY A 51 4.69 9.53 2.00
C GLY A 51 3.42 8.76 2.29
N PHE A 52 3.47 7.43 2.29
CA PHE A 52 2.30 6.62 2.61
C PHE A 52 2.15 6.43 4.10
N ASP A 53 0.91 6.30 4.55
CA ASP A 53 0.59 5.81 5.89
C ASP A 53 0.51 4.29 5.76
N VAL A 54 1.35 3.57 6.49
CA VAL A 54 1.47 2.12 6.30
C VAL A 54 1.20 1.39 7.60
N ARG A 55 0.35 0.36 7.53
CA ARG A 55 0.19 -0.57 8.63
C ARG A 55 0.68 -1.93 8.15
N ARG A 56 1.54 -2.55 8.94
CA ARG A 56 2.02 -3.90 8.63
C ARG A 56 1.34 -4.91 9.54
N VAL A 57 0.90 -6.02 8.95
CA VAL A 57 0.45 -7.19 9.69
C VAL A 57 1.21 -8.41 9.18
N ALA A 58 1.28 -9.47 9.97
CA ALA A 58 2.16 -10.59 9.68
C ALA A 58 1.43 -11.86 9.27
N ASN A 59 0.11 -11.86 9.24
CA ASN A 59 -0.66 -13.07 8.94
C ASN A 59 -2.01 -12.71 8.34
N GLY A 60 -2.69 -13.73 7.81
CA GLY A 60 -3.95 -13.52 7.10
C GLY A 60 -5.10 -13.08 7.99
N GLU A 61 -5.16 -13.60 9.22
CA GLU A 61 -6.24 -13.23 10.12
C GLU A 61 -6.17 -11.74 10.47
N ASP A 62 -4.95 -11.27 10.79
CA ASP A 62 -4.75 -9.87 11.10
C ASP A 62 -4.99 -9.00 9.87
N ALA A 63 -4.71 -9.55 8.68
CA ALA A 63 -4.96 -8.82 7.44
C ALA A 63 -6.45 -8.57 7.24
N LEU A 64 -7.26 -9.57 7.50
CA LEU A 64 -8.72 -9.43 7.36
C LEU A 64 -9.27 -8.40 8.34
N ALA A 65 -8.81 -8.46 9.59
CA ALA A 65 -9.24 -7.49 10.59
C ALA A 65 -8.79 -6.07 10.21
N ALA A 66 -7.54 -5.93 9.79
CA ALA A 66 -7.01 -4.61 9.43
C ALA A 66 -7.68 -4.03 8.20
N ALA A 67 -8.04 -4.86 7.23
CA ALA A 67 -8.73 -4.37 6.05
C ALA A 67 -10.04 -3.67 6.42
N LEU A 68 -10.71 -4.14 7.46
CA LEU A 68 -11.96 -3.54 7.92
C LEU A 68 -11.72 -2.36 8.85
N ASN A 69 -10.73 -2.45 9.74
CA ASN A 69 -10.54 -1.46 10.79
C ASN A 69 -9.66 -0.30 10.38
N TYR A 70 -8.59 -0.58 9.67
CA TYR A 70 -7.66 0.44 9.22
C TYR A 70 -8.17 1.16 7.97
N LYS A 71 -8.99 0.47 7.19
CA LYS A 71 -9.57 0.99 5.94
C LYS A 71 -8.48 1.46 4.99
N PRO A 72 -7.61 0.55 4.56
CA PRO A 72 -6.53 0.93 3.63
C PRO A 72 -7.09 1.31 2.26
N ASP A 73 -6.32 2.08 1.53
CA ASP A 73 -6.62 2.39 0.13
C ASP A 73 -6.11 1.28 -0.79
N LEU A 74 -5.11 0.54 -0.34
CA LEU A 74 -4.50 -0.53 -1.12
C LEU A 74 -3.83 -1.53 -0.18
N VAL A 75 -3.86 -2.81 -0.57
CA VAL A 75 -3.22 -3.89 0.18
C VAL A 75 -2.11 -4.49 -0.66
N VAL A 76 -0.94 -4.67 -0.06
CA VAL A 76 0.15 -5.47 -0.62
C VAL A 76 0.16 -6.77 0.17
N LEU A 77 -0.06 -7.89 -0.51
CA LEU A 77 -0.42 -9.15 0.14
C LEU A 77 0.45 -10.29 -0.38
N ASP A 78 1.16 -10.94 0.53
CA ASP A 78 1.92 -12.14 0.18
C ASP A 78 0.99 -13.36 0.16
N VAL A 79 1.24 -14.27 -0.76
CA VAL A 79 0.52 -15.54 -0.81
C VAL A 79 0.98 -16.50 0.26
N MET A 80 2.30 -16.56 0.49
CA MET A 80 2.91 -17.60 1.33
C MET A 80 2.95 -17.18 2.78
N MET A 81 1.88 -17.49 3.50
CA MET A 81 1.80 -17.24 4.94
C MET A 81 1.27 -18.46 5.64
N PRO A 82 1.66 -18.68 6.90
CA PRO A 82 1.16 -19.84 7.63
C PRO A 82 -0.35 -19.71 7.88
N LYS A 83 -1.01 -20.84 7.94
CA LYS A 83 -2.43 -21.01 8.28
C LYS A 83 -3.37 -20.49 7.21
N VAL A 84 -3.42 -19.20 6.98
CA VAL A 84 -4.33 -18.60 6.00
C VAL A 84 -3.47 -18.05 4.88
N SER A 85 -3.61 -18.58 3.67
CA SER A 85 -2.81 -18.14 2.54
C SER A 85 -3.34 -16.80 2.02
N GLY A 86 -2.48 -16.09 1.29
CA GLY A 86 -2.90 -14.85 0.66
C GLY A 86 -4.01 -15.04 -0.36
N PHE A 87 -4.09 -16.20 -1.00
CA PHE A 87 -5.23 -16.49 -1.90
C PHE A 87 -6.54 -16.50 -1.13
N ASP A 88 -6.53 -17.10 0.08
CA ASP A 88 -7.74 -17.13 0.91
C ASP A 88 -8.13 -15.72 1.37
N VAL A 89 -7.14 -14.93 1.77
CA VAL A 89 -7.40 -13.53 2.16
C VAL A 89 -8.02 -12.77 1.01
N LEU A 90 -7.45 -12.90 -0.19
CA LEU A 90 -7.95 -12.24 -1.38
C LEU A 90 -9.39 -12.62 -1.66
N ASP A 91 -9.67 -13.92 -1.60
CA ASP A 91 -11.02 -14.42 -1.87
C ASP A 91 -12.02 -13.85 -0.86
N ILE A 92 -11.67 -13.87 0.42
CA ILE A 92 -12.55 -13.35 1.46
C ILE A 92 -12.78 -11.85 1.28
N LEU A 93 -11.73 -11.08 0.99
CA LEU A 93 -11.87 -9.64 0.80
C LEU A 93 -12.77 -9.31 -0.38
N ARG A 94 -12.64 -10.06 -1.47
CA ARG A 94 -13.48 -9.80 -2.65
C ARG A 94 -14.94 -10.19 -2.43
N ASN A 95 -15.20 -11.10 -1.50
CA ASN A 95 -16.55 -11.53 -1.20
C ASN A 95 -17.14 -10.82 0.03
N THR A 96 -16.44 -9.81 0.56
CA THR A 96 -16.93 -9.01 1.68
C THR A 96 -17.30 -7.63 1.11
N PRO A 97 -18.54 -7.19 1.28
CA PRO A 97 -18.98 -5.93 0.65
C PRO A 97 -18.10 -4.73 0.96
N GLU A 98 -17.63 -4.62 2.18
CA GLU A 98 -16.82 -3.46 2.60
C GLU A 98 -15.45 -3.40 1.94
N THR A 99 -14.96 -4.51 1.40
CA THR A 99 -13.62 -4.60 0.83
C THR A 99 -13.63 -5.11 -0.61
N ALA A 100 -14.80 -5.28 -1.19
CA ALA A 100 -14.91 -5.90 -2.52
C ALA A 100 -14.16 -5.15 -3.61
N ASP A 101 -14.04 -3.83 -3.48
CA ASP A 101 -13.39 -3.00 -4.50
C ASP A 101 -11.99 -2.53 -4.09
N LEU A 102 -11.48 -3.05 -3.00
CA LEU A 102 -10.16 -2.66 -2.49
C LEU A 102 -9.07 -3.03 -3.50
N LYS A 103 -8.10 -2.14 -3.70
CA LYS A 103 -6.97 -2.45 -4.58
C LYS A 103 -6.06 -3.44 -3.87
N ILE A 104 -5.77 -4.56 -4.52
CA ILE A 104 -4.94 -5.61 -3.92
C ILE A 104 -3.86 -6.02 -4.89
N ILE A 105 -2.61 -5.87 -4.47
CA ILE A 105 -1.43 -6.29 -5.22
C ILE A 105 -0.85 -7.50 -4.51
N MET A 106 -0.70 -8.60 -5.23
CA MET A 106 0.00 -9.76 -4.68
C MET A 106 1.49 -9.54 -4.86
N LEU A 107 2.26 -9.75 -3.80
CA LEU A 107 3.73 -9.63 -3.86
C LEU A 107 4.28 -10.88 -3.19
N THR A 108 4.79 -11.82 -3.97
CA THR A 108 5.06 -13.15 -3.48
C THR A 108 6.26 -13.79 -4.16
N ALA A 109 6.81 -14.81 -3.51
CA ALA A 109 7.88 -15.63 -4.09
C ALA A 109 7.36 -16.62 -5.14
N LEU A 110 6.05 -16.85 -5.19
CA LEU A 110 5.47 -17.83 -6.13
C LEU A 110 5.49 -17.29 -7.55
N GLY A 111 6.23 -17.98 -8.42
CA GLY A 111 6.45 -17.48 -9.78
C GLY A 111 5.84 -18.32 -10.89
N GLN A 112 4.98 -19.28 -10.58
CA GLN A 112 4.38 -20.11 -11.63
C GLN A 112 3.19 -19.40 -12.25
N GLU A 113 3.00 -19.65 -13.54
CA GLU A 113 1.89 -19.05 -14.25
C GLU A 113 0.55 -19.43 -13.65
N SER A 114 0.44 -20.66 -13.12
CA SER A 114 -0.79 -21.11 -12.49
C SER A 114 -1.13 -20.29 -11.23
N ASP A 115 -0.12 -19.85 -10.49
CA ASP A 115 -0.35 -19.01 -9.32
C ASP A 115 -0.89 -17.64 -9.73
N LYS A 116 -0.30 -17.08 -10.77
CA LYS A 116 -0.73 -15.79 -11.28
C LYS A 116 -2.15 -15.86 -11.80
N GLN A 117 -2.46 -16.93 -12.54
CA GLN A 117 -3.81 -17.13 -13.07
C GLN A 117 -4.82 -17.28 -11.94
N ARG A 118 -4.43 -17.96 -10.87
CA ARG A 118 -5.29 -18.11 -9.71
C ARG A 118 -5.59 -16.77 -9.05
N ALA A 119 -4.56 -15.94 -8.89
CA ALA A 119 -4.73 -14.62 -8.30
C ALA A 119 -5.65 -13.76 -9.18
N ASP A 120 -5.45 -13.81 -10.49
CA ASP A 120 -6.31 -13.09 -11.43
C ASP A 120 -7.76 -13.52 -11.30
N ALA A 121 -7.98 -14.83 -11.27
CA ALA A 121 -9.34 -15.38 -11.17
C ALA A 121 -10.01 -14.99 -9.86
N LEU A 122 -9.23 -14.81 -8.80
CA LEU A 122 -9.76 -14.40 -7.51
C LEU A 122 -9.91 -12.90 -7.38
N GLY A 123 -9.44 -12.13 -8.37
CA GLY A 123 -9.69 -10.71 -8.40
C GLY A 123 -8.55 -9.81 -7.94
N ALA A 124 -7.30 -10.28 -7.98
CA ALA A 124 -6.16 -9.43 -7.66
C ALA A 124 -6.01 -8.36 -8.73
N ASN A 125 -5.60 -7.17 -8.32
CA ASN A 125 -5.34 -6.08 -9.27
C ASN A 125 -3.97 -6.21 -9.91
N ASP A 126 -3.02 -6.89 -9.25
CA ASP A 126 -1.68 -7.05 -9.79
C ASP A 126 -1.01 -8.25 -9.12
N TYR A 127 0.03 -8.78 -9.77
CA TYR A 127 0.77 -9.93 -9.24
C TYR A 127 2.25 -9.70 -9.51
N LEU A 128 3.02 -9.49 -8.45
CA LEU A 128 4.45 -9.21 -8.56
C LEU A 128 5.24 -10.33 -7.89
N ILE A 129 6.27 -10.79 -8.58
CA ILE A 129 7.10 -11.89 -8.10
C ILE A 129 8.34 -11.27 -7.45
N LYS A 130 8.57 -11.56 -6.17
CA LYS A 130 9.62 -10.92 -5.37
C LYS A 130 10.99 -10.99 -6.01
N SER A 131 11.31 -12.10 -6.68
CA SER A 131 12.62 -12.27 -7.31
C SER A 131 12.75 -11.51 -8.62
N GLN A 132 11.68 -10.93 -9.14
CA GLN A 132 11.66 -10.28 -10.46
C GLN A 132 11.45 -8.78 -10.39
N VAL A 133 11.21 -8.24 -9.19
CA VAL A 133 10.95 -6.81 -9.03
C VAL A 133 11.90 -6.23 -7.99
N VAL A 134 12.21 -4.95 -8.14
CA VAL A 134 12.89 -4.20 -7.11
C VAL A 134 11.84 -3.32 -6.41
N ILE A 135 12.19 -2.79 -5.26
CA ILE A 135 11.22 -2.06 -4.46
C ILE A 135 10.63 -0.85 -5.20
N THR A 136 11.42 -0.23 -6.07
CA THR A 136 10.93 0.90 -6.88
C THR A 136 9.78 0.45 -7.79
N ASP A 137 9.88 -0.76 -8.36
CA ASP A 137 8.80 -1.30 -9.18
C ASP A 137 7.51 -1.46 -8.38
N VAL A 138 7.64 -1.93 -7.15
CA VAL A 138 6.47 -2.12 -6.29
C VAL A 138 5.81 -0.78 -6.00
N ILE A 139 6.61 0.24 -5.71
CA ILE A 139 6.08 1.58 -5.44
C ILE A 139 5.37 2.14 -6.65
N GLU A 140 5.96 1.96 -7.83
CA GLU A 140 5.33 2.44 -9.07
C GLU A 140 3.99 1.76 -9.31
N ARG A 141 3.91 0.45 -9.06
CA ARG A 141 2.64 -0.26 -9.23
C ARG A 141 1.61 0.19 -8.20
N ILE A 142 2.03 0.46 -6.97
CA ILE A 142 1.13 0.99 -5.96
C ILE A 142 0.56 2.32 -6.43
N ARG A 143 1.40 3.23 -6.88
CA ARG A 143 0.94 4.54 -7.33
C ARG A 143 0.01 4.42 -8.53
N TYR A 144 0.32 3.52 -9.45
CA TYR A 144 -0.53 3.28 -10.61
C TYR A 144 -1.93 2.87 -10.18
N HIS A 145 -2.04 1.87 -9.31
CA HIS A 145 -3.36 1.38 -8.90
C HIS A 145 -4.12 2.39 -8.05
N LEU A 146 -3.41 3.17 -7.23
CA LEU A 146 -4.05 4.22 -6.45
C LEU A 146 -4.61 5.33 -7.34
N SER A 147 -4.07 5.51 -8.52
CA SER A 147 -4.53 6.55 -9.43
C SER A 147 -5.72 6.10 -10.30
N GLN A 148 -6.04 4.81 -10.29
CA GLN A 148 -7.16 4.31 -11.08
C GLN A 148 -8.47 4.54 -10.34
N VAL A 149 -9.47 5.02 -11.09
CA VAL A 149 -10.78 5.27 -10.53
C VAL A 149 -11.72 4.20 -11.07
N ASP A 150 -12.49 3.62 -10.18
CA ASP A 150 -13.42 2.55 -10.59
C ASP A 150 -14.67 3.08 -11.21
#